data_ed8405bb2d644d30593aad0e58e815e9
#
_entry.id   ed8405bb2d644d30593aad0e58e815e9
#
_cell.length_a   1.000
_cell.length_b   1.000
_cell.length_c   1.000
_cell.angle_alpha   90.00
_cell.angle_beta   90.00
_cell.angle_gamma   90.00
#
_symmetry.space_group_name_H-M   'P 1'
#
loop_
_entity.id
_entity.type
_entity.pdbx_description
1 polymer ?
#
loop_
_entity_poly.entity_id
_entity_poly.type
_entity_poly.pdbx_seq_one_letter_code
_entity_poly.pdbx_strand_id
1 'polypeptide(L)'
;MGDIYALLTAVCWSFAVILFELSSNKLNPLQINIVKNSFGVIGFVITILILDIPYPNFSNKNLVILAISGFIGVGIADLFFLESLKKIGSSLSAIVATIYAPSVFIIAYIFFNEITSLNVYLGTFLILGGIVVSTYNFPKQITSSQLFTGVLFGALAQILTAASVLSVKPIMLDNPILYVALIRFGVGLISAIIFMIFKSGYSLVFITFERGYRNIFLLGGSFFGTYLSVILWLAGYKYTLAGRAAIYNQLSTVLISIMAVYFLKDTLTIKKKIGILLSFIGAVIVSLD
;
A
#
# COMPACT_ATOMS: atom_id res chain seq x y z
N MET A 1 -16.81 4.96 13.75
CA MET A 1 -16.72 5.31 12.30
C MET A 1 -15.33 5.00 11.72
N GLY A 2 -14.21 5.41 12.34
CA GLY A 2 -12.86 5.15 11.84
C GLY A 2 -12.55 3.67 11.64
N ASP A 3 -12.99 2.80 12.56
CA ASP A 3 -12.79 1.35 12.47
C ASP A 3 -13.49 0.74 11.24
N ILE A 4 -14.71 1.25 10.91
CA ILE A 4 -15.44 0.82 9.72
C ILE A 4 -14.69 1.22 8.44
N TYR A 5 -14.14 2.44 8.39
CA TYR A 5 -13.34 2.88 7.26
C TYR A 5 -12.09 2.00 7.08
N ALA A 6 -11.40 1.65 8.17
CA ALA A 6 -10.23 0.78 8.12
C ALA A 6 -10.57 -0.66 7.67
N LEU A 7 -11.71 -1.23 8.10
CA LEU A 7 -12.20 -2.52 7.63
C LEU A 7 -12.54 -2.50 6.13
N LEU A 8 -13.27 -1.48 5.68
CA LEU A 8 -13.61 -1.32 4.27
C LEU A 8 -12.36 -1.11 3.41
N THR A 9 -11.35 -0.41 3.95
CA THR A 9 -10.03 -0.30 3.31
C THR A 9 -9.44 -1.67 3.03
N ALA A 10 -9.42 -2.57 4.03
CA ALA A 10 -8.86 -3.91 3.86
C ALA A 10 -9.57 -4.71 2.75
N VAL A 11 -10.88 -4.59 2.66
CA VAL A 11 -11.67 -5.24 1.60
C VAL A 11 -11.34 -4.67 0.22
N CYS A 12 -11.44 -3.34 0.06
CA CYS A 12 -11.17 -2.66 -1.22
C CYS A 12 -9.73 -2.89 -1.69
N TRP A 13 -8.76 -2.80 -0.77
CA TRP A 13 -7.36 -3.05 -1.06
C TRP A 13 -7.10 -4.49 -1.51
N SER A 14 -7.78 -5.46 -0.91
CA SER A 14 -7.63 -6.86 -1.29
C SER A 14 -8.06 -7.12 -2.73
N PHE A 15 -9.18 -6.55 -3.16
CA PHE A 15 -9.61 -6.59 -4.57
C PHE A 15 -8.56 -5.92 -5.47
N ALA A 16 -8.07 -4.75 -5.08
CA ALA A 16 -7.10 -4.00 -5.87
C ALA A 16 -5.79 -4.78 -6.11
N VAL A 17 -5.25 -5.44 -5.07
CA VAL A 17 -4.00 -6.19 -5.17
C VAL A 17 -4.12 -7.32 -6.19
N ILE A 18 -5.22 -8.07 -6.19
CA ILE A 18 -5.48 -9.12 -7.16
C ILE A 18 -5.57 -8.56 -8.59
N LEU A 19 -6.26 -7.44 -8.75
CA LEU A 19 -6.41 -6.78 -10.05
C LEU A 19 -5.08 -6.17 -10.56
N PHE A 20 -4.24 -5.64 -9.67
CA PHE A 20 -2.90 -5.19 -10.02
C PHE A 20 -1.99 -6.35 -10.44
N GLU A 21 -2.09 -7.52 -9.77
CA GLU A 21 -1.34 -8.70 -10.19
C GLU A 21 -1.75 -9.15 -11.59
N LEU A 22 -3.06 -9.24 -11.87
CA LEU A 22 -3.55 -9.56 -13.22
C LEU A 22 -3.08 -8.55 -14.28
N SER A 23 -2.97 -7.27 -13.89
CA SER A 23 -2.45 -6.21 -14.78
C SER A 23 -0.96 -6.35 -15.05
N SER A 24 -0.19 -6.87 -14.09
CA SER A 24 1.26 -7.00 -14.16
C SER A 24 1.74 -7.98 -15.25
N ASN A 25 0.84 -8.81 -15.77
CA ASN A 25 1.10 -9.68 -16.92
C ASN A 25 1.29 -8.90 -18.23
N LYS A 26 0.73 -7.69 -18.34
CA LYS A 26 0.76 -6.86 -19.56
C LYS A 26 1.54 -5.57 -19.41
N LEU A 27 1.68 -5.08 -18.17
CA LEU A 27 2.30 -3.80 -17.84
C LEU A 27 3.40 -3.99 -16.81
N ASN A 28 4.44 -3.17 -16.90
CA ASN A 28 5.47 -3.17 -15.86
C ASN A 28 5.01 -2.34 -14.64
N PRO A 29 5.64 -2.53 -13.45
CA PRO A 29 5.28 -1.83 -12.23
C PRO A 29 5.22 -0.30 -12.34
N LEU A 30 6.15 0.31 -13.08
CA LEU A 30 6.15 1.77 -13.27
C LEU A 30 4.95 2.23 -14.11
N GLN A 31 4.57 1.46 -15.14
CA GLN A 31 3.37 1.75 -15.94
C GLN A 31 2.10 1.63 -15.10
N ILE A 32 1.99 0.57 -14.29
CA ILE A 32 0.86 0.40 -13.37
C ILE A 32 0.80 1.57 -12.39
N ASN A 33 1.95 1.98 -11.81
CA ASN A 33 2.01 3.08 -10.85
C ASN A 33 1.54 4.41 -11.47
N ILE A 34 1.96 4.74 -12.68
CA ILE A 34 1.52 5.96 -13.39
C ILE A 34 0.01 5.95 -13.62
N VAL A 35 -0.53 4.87 -14.18
CA VAL A 35 -1.96 4.80 -14.54
C VAL A 35 -2.85 4.78 -13.30
N LYS A 36 -2.51 3.99 -12.27
CA LYS A 36 -3.31 3.96 -11.04
C LYS A 36 -3.31 5.32 -10.32
N ASN A 37 -2.17 6.00 -10.29
CA ASN A 37 -2.06 7.31 -9.63
C ASN A 37 -2.80 8.39 -10.44
N SER A 38 -2.73 8.37 -11.77
CA SER A 38 -3.51 9.30 -12.60
C SER A 38 -5.02 9.10 -12.42
N PHE A 39 -5.47 7.84 -12.35
CA PHE A 39 -6.87 7.53 -12.06
C PHE A 39 -7.31 8.06 -10.69
N GLY A 40 -6.48 7.86 -9.65
CA GLY A 40 -6.73 8.38 -8.30
C GLY A 40 -6.81 9.90 -8.28
N VAL A 41 -5.84 10.60 -8.88
CA VAL A 41 -5.81 12.06 -8.97
C VAL A 41 -7.07 12.60 -9.66
N ILE A 42 -7.46 12.01 -10.80
CA ILE A 42 -8.70 12.39 -11.50
C ILE A 42 -9.91 12.17 -10.59
N GLY A 43 -10.00 11.02 -9.93
CA GLY A 43 -11.08 10.70 -9.02
C GLY A 43 -11.17 11.68 -7.83
N PHE A 44 -10.03 12.04 -7.22
CA PHE A 44 -10.01 13.01 -6.11
C PHE A 44 -10.45 14.40 -6.58
N VAL A 45 -9.99 14.87 -7.75
CA VAL A 45 -10.40 16.16 -8.31
C VAL A 45 -11.90 16.18 -8.58
N ILE A 46 -12.42 15.16 -9.25
CA ILE A 46 -13.87 15.06 -9.54
C ILE A 46 -14.68 15.09 -8.24
N THR A 47 -14.26 14.33 -7.21
CA THR A 47 -14.97 14.28 -5.93
C THR A 47 -14.95 15.63 -5.20
N ILE A 48 -13.79 16.32 -5.21
CA ILE A 48 -13.65 17.64 -4.62
C ILE A 48 -14.62 18.64 -5.30
N LEU A 49 -14.70 18.60 -6.63
CA LEU A 49 -15.56 19.50 -7.40
C LEU A 49 -17.05 19.18 -7.19
N ILE A 50 -17.44 17.90 -7.17
CA ILE A 50 -18.85 17.50 -6.96
C ILE A 50 -19.34 17.84 -5.56
N LEU A 51 -18.49 17.66 -4.54
CA LEU A 51 -18.83 17.94 -3.14
C LEU A 51 -18.55 19.37 -2.72
N ASP A 52 -18.08 20.23 -3.63
CA ASP A 52 -17.73 21.63 -3.39
C ASP A 52 -16.86 21.83 -2.13
N ILE A 53 -15.82 20.99 -1.99
CA ILE A 53 -14.97 21.02 -0.82
C ILE A 53 -14.01 22.22 -0.92
N PRO A 54 -14.05 23.17 0.03
CA PRO A 54 -13.21 24.36 -0.05
C PRO A 54 -11.73 24.00 0.07
N TYR A 55 -10.89 24.74 -0.67
CA TYR A 55 -9.43 24.58 -0.59
C TYR A 55 -8.93 25.00 0.79
N PRO A 56 -8.22 24.10 1.51
CA PRO A 56 -7.68 24.42 2.82
C PRO A 56 -6.43 25.30 2.71
N ASN A 57 -6.24 26.20 3.67
CA ASN A 57 -5.05 27.06 3.74
C ASN A 57 -3.85 26.27 4.27
N PHE A 58 -3.21 25.49 3.42
CA PHE A 58 -1.97 24.79 3.80
C PHE A 58 -0.82 25.77 3.98
N SER A 59 -0.10 25.67 5.09
CA SER A 59 1.19 26.35 5.23
C SER A 59 2.22 25.78 4.25
N ASN A 60 3.22 26.59 3.89
CA ASN A 60 4.32 26.12 3.03
C ASN A 60 5.02 24.88 3.62
N LYS A 61 5.15 24.80 4.93
CA LYS A 61 5.69 23.62 5.63
C LYS A 61 4.83 22.39 5.37
N ASN A 62 3.50 22.52 5.49
CA ASN A 62 2.57 21.40 5.23
C ASN A 62 2.64 20.93 3.78
N LEU A 63 2.71 21.85 2.82
CA LEU A 63 2.85 21.50 1.41
C LEU A 63 4.15 20.73 1.14
N VAL A 64 5.27 21.14 1.72
CA VAL A 64 6.55 20.42 1.59
C VAL A 64 6.46 19.01 2.21
N ILE A 65 5.86 18.86 3.39
CA ILE A 65 5.68 17.55 4.04
C ILE A 65 4.79 16.65 3.17
N LEU A 66 3.68 17.18 2.65
CA LEU A 66 2.79 16.44 1.75
C LEU A 66 3.50 16.02 0.46
N ALA A 67 4.32 16.90 -0.11
CA ALA A 67 5.09 16.60 -1.32
C ALA A 67 6.14 15.49 -1.08
N ILE A 68 6.93 15.60 -0.01
CA ILE A 68 7.92 14.57 0.37
C ILE A 68 7.20 13.24 0.66
N SER A 69 6.11 13.27 1.41
CA SER A 69 5.28 12.10 1.68
C SER A 69 4.73 11.46 0.40
N GLY A 70 4.27 12.27 -0.56
CA GLY A 70 3.80 11.80 -1.85
C GLY A 70 4.90 11.15 -2.68
N PHE A 71 6.07 11.78 -2.73
CA PHE A 71 7.23 11.25 -3.44
C PHE A 71 7.70 9.91 -2.85
N ILE A 72 7.85 9.83 -1.53
CA ILE A 72 8.33 8.62 -0.84
C ILE A 72 7.25 7.52 -0.85
N GLY A 73 6.02 7.84 -0.42
CA GLY A 73 4.96 6.84 -0.20
C GLY A 73 4.28 6.41 -1.49
N VAL A 74 3.97 7.36 -2.38
CA VAL A 74 3.20 7.07 -3.61
C VAL A 74 4.11 6.90 -4.83
N GLY A 75 5.23 7.63 -4.87
CA GLY A 75 6.23 7.48 -5.93
C GLY A 75 7.07 6.22 -5.75
N ILE A 76 7.82 6.12 -4.65
CA ILE A 76 8.82 5.06 -4.43
C ILE A 76 8.22 3.82 -3.79
N ALA A 77 7.50 3.95 -2.67
CA ALA A 77 6.99 2.80 -1.92
C ALA A 77 5.98 1.99 -2.74
N ASP A 78 5.07 2.64 -3.45
CA ASP A 78 4.12 1.96 -4.33
C ASP A 78 4.83 1.23 -5.48
N LEU A 79 5.90 1.81 -6.04
CA LEU A 79 6.70 1.15 -7.07
C LEU A 79 7.37 -0.10 -6.50
N PHE A 80 7.94 -0.03 -5.31
CA PHE A 80 8.52 -1.20 -4.64
C PHE A 80 7.48 -2.27 -4.32
N PHE A 81 6.28 -1.86 -3.89
CA PHE A 81 5.17 -2.79 -3.68
C PHE A 81 4.79 -3.52 -4.98
N LEU A 82 4.63 -2.79 -6.10
CA LEU A 82 4.29 -3.38 -7.39
C LEU A 82 5.42 -4.26 -7.96
N GLU A 83 6.68 -3.93 -7.70
CA GLU A 83 7.81 -4.79 -8.03
C GLU A 83 7.82 -6.08 -7.20
N SER A 84 7.52 -5.99 -5.90
CA SER A 84 7.32 -7.15 -5.03
C SER A 84 6.19 -8.03 -5.56
N LEU A 85 5.02 -7.44 -5.79
CA LEU A 85 3.84 -8.12 -6.31
C LEU A 85 4.13 -8.89 -7.61
N LYS A 86 4.85 -8.26 -8.54
CA LYS A 86 5.25 -8.89 -9.81
C LYS A 86 6.21 -10.05 -9.63
N LYS A 87 7.12 -9.97 -8.64
CA LYS A 87 8.18 -10.98 -8.42
C LYS A 87 7.71 -12.20 -7.64
N ILE A 88 6.89 -12.00 -6.61
CA ILE A 88 6.51 -13.04 -5.65
C ILE A 88 5.01 -13.30 -5.56
N GLY A 89 4.20 -12.60 -6.35
CA GLY A 89 2.74 -12.73 -6.39
C GLY A 89 2.03 -12.16 -5.16
N SER A 90 0.69 -12.09 -5.23
CA SER A 90 -0.13 -11.41 -4.20
C SER A 90 -0.09 -12.10 -2.84
N SER A 91 -0.13 -13.43 -2.78
CA SER A 91 -0.14 -14.17 -1.50
C SER A 91 1.13 -13.91 -0.67
N LEU A 92 2.32 -14.01 -1.28
CA LEU A 92 3.58 -13.76 -0.56
C LEU A 92 3.76 -12.27 -0.27
N SER A 93 3.42 -11.39 -1.21
CA SER A 93 3.46 -9.94 -1.00
C SER A 93 2.56 -9.50 0.14
N ALA A 94 1.36 -10.10 0.30
CA ALA A 94 0.46 -9.83 1.40
C ALA A 94 1.04 -10.25 2.76
N ILE A 95 1.76 -11.39 2.82
CA ILE A 95 2.45 -11.82 4.05
C ILE A 95 3.59 -10.84 4.38
N VAL A 96 4.39 -10.43 3.38
CA VAL A 96 5.46 -9.43 3.59
C VAL A 96 4.89 -8.08 4.01
N ALA A 97 3.70 -7.72 3.52
CA ALA A 97 3.03 -6.47 3.89
C ALA A 97 2.68 -6.38 5.38
N THR A 98 2.68 -7.49 6.13
CA THR A 98 2.48 -7.45 7.59
C THR A 98 3.58 -6.70 8.35
N ILE A 99 4.76 -6.48 7.73
CA ILE A 99 5.82 -5.60 8.24
C ILE A 99 5.31 -4.16 8.49
N TYR A 100 4.23 -3.75 7.83
CA TYR A 100 3.65 -2.43 8.00
C TYR A 100 3.31 -2.10 9.47
N ALA A 101 2.67 -3.03 10.20
CA ALA A 101 2.26 -2.78 11.57
C ALA A 101 3.47 -2.48 12.50
N PRO A 102 4.50 -3.32 12.62
CA PRO A 102 5.67 -2.99 13.42
C PRO A 102 6.39 -1.71 12.93
N SER A 103 6.38 -1.44 11.61
CA SER A 103 6.96 -0.20 11.08
C SER A 103 6.22 1.04 11.58
N VAL A 104 4.88 1.00 11.64
CA VAL A 104 4.08 2.09 12.21
C VAL A 104 4.47 2.34 13.66
N PHE A 105 4.59 1.30 14.48
CA PHE A 105 4.94 1.45 15.90
C PHE A 105 6.37 1.97 16.10
N ILE A 106 7.35 1.42 15.38
CA ILE A 106 8.75 1.88 15.48
C ILE A 106 8.86 3.35 15.08
N ILE A 107 8.19 3.75 14.00
CA ILE A 107 8.22 5.13 13.52
C ILE A 107 7.46 6.04 14.47
N ALA A 108 6.33 5.61 15.04
CA ALA A 108 5.59 6.35 16.06
C ALA A 108 6.45 6.57 17.33
N TYR A 109 7.21 5.57 17.76
CA TYR A 109 8.18 5.72 18.84
C TYR A 109 9.22 6.79 18.55
N ILE A 110 9.81 6.77 17.35
CA ILE A 110 10.89 7.71 16.96
C ILE A 110 10.35 9.16 16.85
N PHE A 111 9.18 9.35 16.22
CA PHE A 111 8.66 10.69 15.92
C PHE A 111 7.77 11.28 17.03
N PHE A 112 7.10 10.43 17.80
CA PHE A 112 6.14 10.87 18.82
C PHE A 112 6.54 10.46 20.24
N ASN A 113 7.73 9.84 20.44
CA ASN A 113 8.22 9.30 21.71
C ASN A 113 7.22 8.34 22.39
N GLU A 114 6.42 7.63 21.60
CA GLU A 114 5.50 6.62 22.12
C GLU A 114 6.31 5.43 22.62
N ILE A 115 6.14 5.03 23.90
CA ILE A 115 6.88 3.89 24.49
C ILE A 115 6.42 2.59 23.81
N THR A 116 7.38 1.83 23.30
CA THR A 116 7.13 0.55 22.66
C THR A 116 7.00 -0.55 23.72
N SER A 117 5.89 -1.25 23.76
CA SER A 117 5.65 -2.33 24.72
C SER A 117 6.31 -3.65 24.30
N LEU A 118 6.31 -4.62 25.22
CA LEU A 118 6.75 -5.99 24.96
C LEU A 118 5.92 -6.65 23.83
N ASN A 119 4.65 -6.28 23.69
CA ASN A 119 3.75 -6.81 22.67
C ASN A 119 4.27 -6.50 21.26
N VAL A 120 4.85 -5.30 21.04
CA VAL A 120 5.44 -4.94 19.73
C VAL A 120 6.60 -5.85 19.38
N TYR A 121 7.48 -6.17 20.32
CA TYR A 121 8.60 -7.10 20.09
C TYR A 121 8.12 -8.52 19.80
N LEU A 122 7.19 -9.04 20.61
CA LEU A 122 6.62 -10.37 20.42
C LEU A 122 5.88 -10.50 19.10
N GLY A 123 5.03 -9.51 18.79
CA GLY A 123 4.27 -9.50 17.54
C GLY A 123 5.18 -9.36 16.32
N THR A 124 6.22 -8.53 16.39
CA THR A 124 7.21 -8.39 15.31
C THR A 124 7.95 -9.73 15.07
N PHE A 125 8.34 -10.44 16.14
CA PHE A 125 8.96 -11.75 16.02
C PHE A 125 8.05 -12.78 15.32
N LEU A 126 6.76 -12.79 15.66
CA LEU A 126 5.77 -13.66 15.01
C LEU A 126 5.58 -13.30 13.53
N ILE A 127 5.54 -12.00 13.18
CA ILE A 127 5.44 -11.53 11.80
C ILE A 127 6.65 -12.00 10.98
N LEU A 128 7.86 -11.76 11.48
CA LEU A 128 9.08 -12.18 10.81
C LEU A 128 9.16 -13.70 10.66
N GLY A 129 8.78 -14.44 11.72
CA GLY A 129 8.67 -15.91 11.69
C GLY A 129 7.66 -16.39 10.64
N GLY A 130 6.51 -15.71 10.52
CA GLY A 130 5.49 -16.00 9.50
C GLY A 130 6.02 -15.81 8.08
N ILE A 131 6.77 -14.73 7.83
CA ILE A 131 7.42 -14.47 6.53
C ILE A 131 8.42 -15.59 6.22
N VAL A 132 9.30 -15.94 7.16
CA VAL A 132 10.31 -16.99 6.97
C VAL A 132 9.63 -18.34 6.68
N VAL A 133 8.63 -18.74 7.47
CA VAL A 133 7.91 -20.02 7.27
C VAL A 133 7.22 -20.07 5.91
N SER A 134 6.56 -18.97 5.48
CA SER A 134 5.85 -18.93 4.20
C SER A 134 6.78 -18.92 2.99
N THR A 135 7.99 -18.36 3.13
CA THR A 135 8.97 -18.26 2.06
C THR A 135 9.96 -19.45 2.01
N TYR A 136 9.96 -20.34 2.99
CA TYR A 136 10.91 -21.48 3.09
C TYR A 136 10.80 -22.47 1.92
N ASN A 137 9.59 -22.73 1.40
CA ASN A 137 9.36 -23.57 0.22
C ASN A 137 8.47 -22.78 -0.78
N PHE A 138 9.10 -21.89 -1.51
CA PHE A 138 8.43 -21.09 -2.54
C PHE A 138 8.16 -21.91 -3.82
N PRO A 139 7.21 -21.52 -4.66
CA PRO A 139 6.91 -22.17 -5.91
C PRO A 139 8.16 -22.32 -6.78
N LYS A 140 8.34 -23.47 -7.41
CA LYS A 140 9.52 -23.76 -8.29
C LYS A 140 9.71 -22.76 -9.43
N GLN A 141 8.65 -22.01 -9.79
CA GLN A 141 8.68 -20.99 -10.83
C GLN A 141 9.38 -19.69 -10.37
N ILE A 142 9.57 -19.48 -9.06
CA ILE A 142 10.24 -18.30 -8.50
C ILE A 142 11.69 -18.67 -8.20
N THR A 143 12.65 -17.92 -8.72
CA THR A 143 14.07 -18.11 -8.39
C THR A 143 14.38 -17.55 -6.99
N SER A 144 15.44 -18.06 -6.34
CA SER A 144 15.87 -17.53 -5.04
C SER A 144 16.18 -16.03 -5.07
N SER A 145 16.73 -15.53 -6.19
CA SER A 145 17.00 -14.11 -6.38
C SER A 145 15.70 -13.28 -6.50
N GLN A 146 14.71 -13.80 -7.22
CA GLN A 146 13.39 -13.15 -7.31
C GLN A 146 12.68 -13.12 -5.96
N LEU A 147 12.75 -14.23 -5.20
CA LEU A 147 12.20 -14.29 -3.86
C LEU A 147 12.84 -13.25 -2.94
N PHE A 148 14.18 -13.25 -2.84
CA PHE A 148 14.91 -12.31 -1.99
C PHE A 148 14.60 -10.85 -2.36
N THR A 149 14.71 -10.50 -3.64
CA THR A 149 14.44 -9.13 -4.10
C THR A 149 12.98 -8.74 -3.96
N GLY A 150 12.04 -9.67 -4.15
CA GLY A 150 10.61 -9.44 -3.96
C GLY A 150 10.26 -9.19 -2.49
N VAL A 151 10.80 -9.97 -1.58
CA VAL A 151 10.63 -9.77 -0.11
C VAL A 151 11.26 -8.44 0.33
N LEU A 152 12.47 -8.14 -0.14
CA LEU A 152 13.16 -6.88 0.18
C LEU A 152 12.36 -5.66 -0.29
N PHE A 153 11.89 -5.66 -1.54
CA PHE A 153 11.08 -4.56 -2.06
C PHE A 153 9.74 -4.45 -1.32
N GLY A 154 9.09 -5.57 -1.01
CA GLY A 154 7.87 -5.57 -0.20
C GLY A 154 8.09 -4.97 1.19
N ALA A 155 9.16 -5.36 1.88
CA ALA A 155 9.50 -4.83 3.20
C ALA A 155 9.81 -3.33 3.15
N LEU A 156 10.64 -2.88 2.21
CA LEU A 156 10.95 -1.47 2.01
C LEU A 156 9.70 -0.65 1.69
N ALA A 157 8.82 -1.17 0.84
CA ALA A 157 7.54 -0.54 0.53
C ALA A 157 6.73 -0.25 1.79
N GLN A 158 6.62 -1.23 2.70
CA GLN A 158 5.84 -1.08 3.93
C GLN A 158 6.45 -0.07 4.90
N ILE A 159 7.77 -0.10 5.08
CA ILE A 159 8.49 0.86 5.94
C ILE A 159 8.31 2.29 5.41
N LEU A 160 8.51 2.49 4.10
CA LEU A 160 8.35 3.81 3.48
C LEU A 160 6.91 4.30 3.50
N THR A 161 5.93 3.41 3.31
CA THR A 161 4.50 3.74 3.41
C THR A 161 4.14 4.15 4.83
N ALA A 162 4.60 3.43 5.86
CA ALA A 162 4.38 3.78 7.24
C ALA A 162 4.97 5.16 7.59
N ALA A 163 6.22 5.42 7.22
CA ALA A 163 6.87 6.71 7.42
C ALA A 163 6.11 7.85 6.71
N SER A 164 5.71 7.60 5.48
CA SER A 164 5.00 8.55 4.64
C SER A 164 3.62 8.93 5.23
N VAL A 165 2.81 7.97 5.68
CA VAL A 165 1.48 8.27 6.20
C VAL A 165 1.54 8.90 7.59
N LEU A 166 2.47 8.46 8.44
CA LEU A 166 2.61 9.04 9.77
C LEU A 166 3.10 10.49 9.72
N SER A 167 3.97 10.83 8.77
CA SER A 167 4.44 12.22 8.60
C SER A 167 3.31 13.21 8.27
N VAL A 168 2.24 12.75 7.62
CA VAL A 168 1.10 13.62 7.25
C VAL A 168 -0.11 13.47 8.18
N LYS A 169 -0.07 12.57 9.16
CA LYS A 169 -1.17 12.37 10.10
C LYS A 169 -1.60 13.66 10.81
N PRO A 170 -0.68 14.50 11.35
CA PRO A 170 -1.08 15.77 11.96
C PRO A 170 -1.79 16.70 10.97
N ILE A 171 -1.36 16.73 9.71
CA ILE A 171 -1.97 17.57 8.68
C ILE A 171 -3.39 17.10 8.34
N MET A 172 -3.63 15.78 8.34
CA MET A 172 -4.95 15.20 8.05
C MET A 172 -6.00 15.53 9.13
N LEU A 173 -5.59 15.72 10.37
CA LEU A 173 -6.54 16.02 11.45
C LEU A 173 -7.31 17.32 11.19
N ASP A 174 -6.62 18.33 10.69
CA ASP A 174 -7.16 19.68 10.51
C ASP A 174 -7.61 19.97 9.06
N ASN A 175 -7.34 19.08 8.13
CA ASN A 175 -7.58 19.33 6.71
C ASN A 175 -8.45 18.23 6.06
N PRO A 176 -9.15 18.56 4.94
CA PRO A 176 -9.88 17.57 4.16
C PRO A 176 -8.92 16.51 3.58
N ILE A 177 -9.22 15.24 3.82
CA ILE A 177 -8.38 14.10 3.40
C ILE A 177 -8.21 14.00 1.88
N LEU A 178 -9.20 14.49 1.11
CA LEU A 178 -9.15 14.49 -0.35
C LEU A 178 -8.05 15.39 -0.91
N TYR A 179 -7.80 16.56 -0.31
CA TYR A 179 -6.69 17.43 -0.71
C TYR A 179 -5.34 16.83 -0.29
N VAL A 180 -5.27 16.19 0.88
CA VAL A 180 -4.07 15.46 1.31
C VAL A 180 -3.76 14.32 0.34
N ALA A 181 -4.76 13.54 -0.07
CA ALA A 181 -4.62 12.50 -1.08
C ALA A 181 -4.20 13.10 -2.44
N LEU A 182 -4.90 14.15 -2.90
CA LEU A 182 -4.63 14.79 -4.19
C LEU A 182 -3.18 15.27 -4.31
N ILE A 183 -2.65 15.96 -3.30
CA ILE A 183 -1.27 16.47 -3.33
C ILE A 183 -0.28 15.30 -3.33
N ARG A 184 -0.47 14.31 -2.44
CA ARG A 184 0.43 13.16 -2.34
C ARG A 184 0.45 12.33 -3.64
N PHE A 185 -0.71 11.99 -4.17
CA PHE A 185 -0.82 11.21 -5.40
C PHE A 185 -0.42 12.01 -6.64
N GLY A 186 -0.67 13.31 -6.65
CA GLY A 186 -0.19 14.21 -7.70
C GLY A 186 1.34 14.25 -7.77
N VAL A 187 2.01 14.45 -6.63
CA VAL A 187 3.49 14.42 -6.59
C VAL A 187 4.03 13.04 -6.94
N GLY A 188 3.43 11.95 -6.43
CA GLY A 188 3.80 10.59 -6.79
C GLY A 188 3.66 10.32 -8.29
N LEU A 189 2.57 10.78 -8.91
CA LEU A 189 2.36 10.67 -10.35
C LEU A 189 3.41 11.45 -11.15
N ILE A 190 3.64 12.72 -10.81
CA ILE A 190 4.62 13.56 -11.49
C ILE A 190 6.01 12.94 -11.41
N SER A 191 6.43 12.48 -10.22
CA SER A 191 7.73 11.86 -10.04
C SER A 191 7.88 10.57 -10.84
N ALA A 192 6.83 9.72 -10.90
CA ALA A 192 6.84 8.51 -11.70
C ALA A 192 6.91 8.78 -13.22
N ILE A 193 6.20 9.82 -13.70
CA ILE A 193 6.27 10.25 -15.10
C ILE A 193 7.66 10.78 -15.43
N ILE A 194 8.22 11.66 -14.59
CA ILE A 194 9.59 12.18 -14.75
C ILE A 194 10.60 11.02 -14.81
N PHE A 195 10.51 10.07 -13.88
CA PHE A 195 11.39 8.90 -13.89
C PHE A 195 11.24 8.07 -15.17
N MET A 196 10.02 7.87 -15.68
CA MET A 196 9.78 7.16 -16.94
C MET A 196 10.38 7.90 -18.13
N ILE A 197 10.24 9.22 -18.19
CA ILE A 197 10.80 10.05 -19.27
C ILE A 197 12.33 9.90 -19.31
N PHE A 198 12.99 10.02 -18.16
CA PHE A 198 14.46 9.87 -18.09
C PHE A 198 14.94 8.47 -18.44
N LYS A 199 14.19 7.44 -18.04
CA LYS A 199 14.57 6.03 -18.27
C LYS A 199 14.27 5.55 -19.68
N SER A 200 13.17 6.00 -20.29
CA SER A 200 12.60 5.33 -21.48
C SER A 200 12.02 6.30 -22.52
N GLY A 201 12.09 7.59 -22.29
CA GLY A 201 11.61 8.62 -23.22
C GLY A 201 10.11 8.91 -23.14
N TYR A 202 9.69 9.98 -23.81
CA TYR A 202 8.30 10.46 -23.82
C TYR A 202 7.29 9.50 -24.46
N SER A 203 7.72 8.79 -25.51
CA SER A 203 6.82 7.89 -26.25
C SER A 203 6.26 6.78 -25.36
N LEU A 204 7.04 6.29 -24.39
CA LEU A 204 6.57 5.27 -23.47
C LEU A 204 5.48 5.79 -22.52
N VAL A 205 5.48 7.08 -22.17
CA VAL A 205 4.43 7.68 -21.34
C VAL A 205 3.08 7.61 -22.06
N PHE A 206 3.02 8.00 -23.33
CA PHE A 206 1.79 7.91 -24.14
C PHE A 206 1.30 6.47 -24.29
N ILE A 207 2.20 5.54 -24.62
CA ILE A 207 1.88 4.11 -24.71
C ILE A 207 1.37 3.56 -23.36
N THR A 208 1.92 4.07 -22.24
CA THR A 208 1.51 3.67 -20.89
C THR A 208 0.06 4.07 -20.63
N PHE A 209 -0.33 5.29 -20.94
CA PHE A 209 -1.71 5.74 -20.79
C PHE A 209 -2.65 4.98 -21.73
N GLU A 210 -2.29 4.85 -23.00
CA GLU A 210 -3.11 4.13 -23.99
C GLU A 210 -3.37 2.68 -23.56
N ARG A 211 -2.32 1.92 -23.22
CA ARG A 211 -2.44 0.53 -22.80
C ARG A 211 -3.08 0.38 -21.43
N GLY A 212 -2.76 1.30 -20.53
CA GLY A 212 -3.26 1.26 -19.16
C GLY A 212 -4.77 1.52 -19.08
N TYR A 213 -5.27 2.53 -19.75
CA TYR A 213 -6.71 2.83 -19.76
C TYR A 213 -7.55 1.84 -20.59
N ARG A 214 -6.92 0.98 -21.40
CA ARG A 214 -7.58 -0.17 -22.05
C ARG A 214 -7.55 -1.45 -21.18
N ASN A 215 -6.81 -1.44 -20.08
CA ASN A 215 -6.69 -2.61 -19.19
C ASN A 215 -7.75 -2.54 -18.08
N ILE A 216 -8.83 -3.31 -18.24
CA ILE A 216 -9.96 -3.31 -17.30
C ILE A 216 -9.55 -3.73 -15.88
N PHE A 217 -8.58 -4.65 -15.73
CA PHE A 217 -8.06 -5.05 -14.43
C PHE A 217 -7.34 -3.89 -13.75
N LEU A 218 -6.53 -3.11 -14.52
CA LEU A 218 -5.85 -1.94 -13.97
C LEU A 218 -6.85 -0.85 -13.58
N LEU A 219 -7.87 -0.60 -14.38
CA LEU A 219 -8.91 0.39 -14.03
C LEU A 219 -9.68 -0.02 -12.78
N GLY A 220 -10.12 -1.28 -12.70
CA GLY A 220 -10.77 -1.82 -11.50
C GLY A 220 -9.85 -1.75 -10.27
N GLY A 221 -8.58 -2.16 -10.41
CA GLY A 221 -7.58 -2.05 -9.36
C GLY A 221 -7.33 -0.60 -8.91
N SER A 222 -7.32 0.35 -9.85
CA SER A 222 -7.17 1.78 -9.56
C SER A 222 -8.38 2.34 -8.82
N PHE A 223 -9.60 1.95 -9.23
CA PHE A 223 -10.82 2.36 -8.55
C PHE A 223 -10.87 1.87 -7.10
N PHE A 224 -10.71 0.56 -6.90
CA PHE A 224 -10.75 0.00 -5.55
C PHE A 224 -9.53 0.37 -4.70
N GLY A 225 -8.31 0.35 -5.26
CA GLY A 225 -7.07 0.54 -4.53
C GLY A 225 -6.64 1.98 -4.40
N THR A 226 -6.60 2.73 -5.52
CA THR A 226 -5.99 4.06 -5.51
C THR A 226 -7.01 5.16 -5.22
N TYR A 227 -8.27 4.96 -5.56
CA TYR A 227 -9.31 5.94 -5.27
C TYR A 227 -10.06 5.59 -3.98
N LEU A 228 -10.87 4.53 -3.98
CA LEU A 228 -11.76 4.21 -2.85
C LEU A 228 -11.00 3.80 -1.59
N SER A 229 -10.06 2.85 -1.72
CA SER A 229 -9.28 2.38 -0.56
C SER A 229 -8.44 3.49 0.06
N VAL A 230 -7.88 4.41 -0.73
CA VAL A 230 -7.08 5.53 -0.20
C VAL A 230 -7.93 6.49 0.61
N ILE A 231 -9.13 6.85 0.13
CA ILE A 231 -10.06 7.71 0.88
C ILE A 231 -10.43 7.03 2.22
N LEU A 232 -10.80 5.76 2.18
CA LEU A 232 -11.16 5.00 3.37
C LEU A 232 -9.97 4.83 4.33
N TRP A 233 -8.77 4.58 3.81
CA TRP A 233 -7.55 4.43 4.57
C TRP A 233 -7.16 5.71 5.32
N LEU A 234 -7.14 6.84 4.63
CA LEU A 234 -6.87 8.14 5.26
C LEU A 234 -7.96 8.53 6.26
N ALA A 235 -9.24 8.23 5.96
CA ALA A 235 -10.34 8.41 6.90
C ALA A 235 -10.17 7.52 8.14
N GLY A 236 -9.76 6.26 7.97
CA GLY A 236 -9.41 5.36 9.07
C GLY A 236 -8.37 6.01 9.99
N TYR A 237 -7.25 6.47 9.45
CA TYR A 237 -6.19 7.15 10.23
C TYR A 237 -6.62 8.48 10.85
N LYS A 238 -7.55 9.21 10.21
CA LYS A 238 -8.09 10.45 10.74
C LYS A 238 -9.01 10.24 11.94
N TYR A 239 -9.86 9.21 11.89
CA TYR A 239 -10.98 9.03 12.81
C TYR A 239 -10.82 7.85 13.80
N THR A 240 -9.65 7.16 13.79
CA THR A 240 -9.32 6.15 14.82
C THR A 240 -7.84 6.20 15.19
N LEU A 241 -7.47 5.45 16.23
CA LEU A 241 -6.08 5.32 16.64
C LEU A 241 -5.26 4.62 15.54
N ALA A 242 -4.01 5.06 15.34
CA ALA A 242 -3.15 4.51 14.29
C ALA A 242 -2.96 2.99 14.43
N GLY A 243 -2.78 2.49 15.67
CA GLY A 243 -2.69 1.07 15.97
C GLY A 243 -3.95 0.30 15.54
N ARG A 244 -5.17 0.80 15.86
CA ARG A 244 -6.44 0.16 15.45
C ARG A 244 -6.59 0.12 13.92
N ALA A 245 -6.32 1.25 13.24
CA ALA A 245 -6.35 1.27 11.78
C ALA A 245 -5.38 0.24 11.18
N ALA A 246 -4.17 0.11 11.74
CA ALA A 246 -3.19 -0.86 11.31
C ALA A 246 -3.69 -2.32 11.48
N ILE A 247 -4.36 -2.65 12.61
CA ILE A 247 -4.95 -3.99 12.82
C ILE A 247 -5.95 -4.33 11.72
N TYR A 248 -6.92 -3.45 11.52
CA TYR A 248 -7.99 -3.72 10.54
C TYR A 248 -7.42 -3.84 9.13
N ASN A 249 -6.38 -3.06 8.80
CA ASN A 249 -5.69 -3.17 7.51
C ASN A 249 -5.00 -4.54 7.32
N GLN A 250 -4.54 -5.19 8.41
CA GLN A 250 -3.93 -6.52 8.32
C GLN A 250 -4.91 -7.63 7.92
N LEU A 251 -6.23 -7.41 8.06
CA LEU A 251 -7.23 -8.34 7.52
C LEU A 251 -7.08 -8.51 6.01
N SER A 252 -6.55 -7.51 5.31
CA SER A 252 -6.25 -7.61 3.88
C SER A 252 -5.29 -8.77 3.57
N THR A 253 -4.35 -9.12 4.45
CA THR A 253 -3.42 -10.24 4.25
C THR A 253 -4.17 -11.57 4.10
N VAL A 254 -5.16 -11.81 4.95
CA VAL A 254 -6.01 -13.01 4.88
C VAL A 254 -6.89 -12.98 3.63
N LEU A 255 -7.55 -11.84 3.39
CA LEU A 255 -8.45 -11.68 2.24
C LEU A 255 -7.72 -11.83 0.91
N ILE A 256 -6.55 -11.19 0.73
CA ILE A 256 -5.73 -11.31 -0.47
C ILE A 256 -5.34 -12.77 -0.70
N SER A 257 -4.91 -13.47 0.36
CA SER A 257 -4.48 -14.86 0.25
C SER A 257 -5.63 -15.78 -0.15
N ILE A 258 -6.84 -15.57 0.38
CA ILE A 258 -8.05 -16.30 -0.02
C ILE A 258 -8.41 -15.98 -1.47
N MET A 259 -8.45 -14.70 -1.81
CA MET A 259 -8.81 -14.25 -3.17
C MET A 259 -7.79 -14.72 -4.23
N ALA A 260 -6.49 -14.80 -3.88
CA ALA A 260 -5.47 -15.33 -4.78
C ALA A 260 -5.73 -16.79 -5.19
N VAL A 261 -6.25 -17.60 -4.26
CA VAL A 261 -6.67 -18.99 -4.59
C VAL A 261 -7.80 -19.01 -5.60
N TYR A 262 -8.83 -18.17 -5.39
CA TYR A 262 -10.01 -18.18 -6.26
C TYR A 262 -9.75 -17.55 -7.63
N PHE A 263 -9.09 -16.40 -7.66
CA PHE A 263 -8.94 -15.60 -8.88
C PHE A 263 -7.64 -15.89 -9.64
N LEU A 264 -6.56 -16.25 -8.95
CA LEU A 264 -5.24 -16.47 -9.55
C LEU A 264 -4.85 -17.95 -9.59
N LYS A 265 -5.71 -18.82 -9.03
CA LYS A 265 -5.43 -20.28 -8.90
C LYS A 265 -4.14 -20.55 -8.11
N ASP A 266 -3.80 -19.66 -7.18
CA ASP A 266 -2.63 -19.84 -6.31
C ASP A 266 -2.85 -21.02 -5.35
N THR A 267 -1.76 -21.71 -4.99
CA THR A 267 -1.81 -22.84 -4.06
C THR A 267 -1.48 -22.37 -2.65
N LEU A 268 -2.44 -22.48 -1.73
CA LEU A 268 -2.20 -22.29 -0.31
C LEU A 268 -1.56 -23.55 0.29
N THR A 269 -0.24 -23.62 0.23
CA THR A 269 0.51 -24.67 0.94
C THR A 269 0.31 -24.54 2.45
N ILE A 270 0.51 -25.62 3.19
CA ILE A 270 0.42 -25.61 4.66
C ILE A 270 1.34 -24.53 5.26
N LYS A 271 2.54 -24.35 4.69
CA LYS A 271 3.50 -23.32 5.14
C LYS A 271 2.98 -21.91 4.91
N LYS A 272 2.35 -21.62 3.76
CA LYS A 272 1.68 -20.34 3.53
C LYS A 272 0.56 -20.09 4.55
N LYS A 273 -0.27 -21.12 4.84
CA LYS A 273 -1.35 -21.02 5.85
C LYS A 273 -0.79 -20.69 7.24
N ILE A 274 0.26 -21.40 7.66
CA ILE A 274 0.94 -21.15 8.94
C ILE A 274 1.55 -19.74 8.94
N GLY A 275 2.23 -19.34 7.87
CA GLY A 275 2.82 -18.01 7.75
C GLY A 275 1.78 -16.88 7.83
N ILE A 276 0.63 -17.02 7.16
CA ILE A 276 -0.50 -16.09 7.25
C ILE A 276 -1.01 -15.99 8.69
N LEU A 277 -1.22 -17.14 9.34
CA LEU A 277 -1.73 -17.20 10.72
C LEU A 277 -0.76 -16.53 11.70
N LEU A 278 0.55 -16.88 11.63
CA LEU A 278 1.57 -16.27 12.48
C LEU A 278 1.68 -14.77 12.26
N SER A 279 1.71 -14.32 11.01
CA SER A 279 1.80 -12.90 10.66
C SER A 279 0.56 -12.14 11.10
N PHE A 280 -0.64 -12.74 10.96
CA PHE A 280 -1.88 -12.14 11.40
C PHE A 280 -1.95 -12.01 12.94
N ILE A 281 -1.63 -13.10 13.66
CA ILE A 281 -1.57 -13.07 15.14
C ILE A 281 -0.54 -12.05 15.61
N GLY A 282 0.66 -12.05 14.99
CA GLY A 282 1.69 -11.08 15.31
C GLY A 282 1.24 -9.63 15.11
N ALA A 283 0.55 -9.33 13.99
CA ALA A 283 0.00 -8.01 13.74
C ALA A 283 -1.07 -7.61 14.75
N VAL A 284 -1.96 -8.54 15.14
CA VAL A 284 -2.95 -8.31 16.20
C VAL A 284 -2.25 -8.00 17.53
N ILE A 285 -1.25 -8.78 17.93
CA ILE A 285 -0.51 -8.55 19.19
C ILE A 285 0.16 -7.16 19.19
N VAL A 286 0.86 -6.79 18.09
CA VAL A 286 1.45 -5.44 17.94
C VAL A 286 0.42 -4.34 18.12
N SER A 287 -0.80 -4.59 17.74
CA SER A 287 -1.86 -3.58 17.68
C SER A 287 -2.73 -3.51 18.94
N LEU A 288 -2.51 -4.40 19.93
CA LEU A 288 -3.18 -4.36 21.24
C LEU A 288 -2.59 -3.31 22.19
N ASP A 289 -1.53 -2.64 21.76
CA ASP A 289 -0.97 -1.45 22.40
C ASP A 289 -1.73 -0.20 22.01
#